data_d0f142f6ec0f8bf920d873e6fc666147
#
_entry.id   d0f142f6ec0f8bf920d873e6fc666147
#
_cell.length_a   1.000
_cell.length_b   1.000
_cell.length_c   1.000
_cell.angle_alpha   90.00
_cell.angle_beta   90.00
_cell.angle_gamma   90.00
#
_symmetry.space_group_name_H-M   'P 1'
#
loop_
_entity.id
_entity.type
_entity.pdbx_description
1 polymer ?
#
loop_
_entity_poly.entity_id
_entity_poly.type
_entity_poly.pdbx_seq_one_letter_code
_entity_poly.pdbx_strand_id
1 'polypeptide(L)'
;MKLDLQDITFIIVTYKAKKVIFNCINSLPKFSKIIVIENSGDKELKKELESKYDNIEVVLNDNIGMGASNNIGIKKAKTQYVFVINPDVTFKDSTFLRLVNTVKNIDEFSIISPINEDKLFPNYQVKKKYINKNDNIIEVDSIDGYSMLINKYKFKNENYFDENF
;
A
#
# COMPACT_ATOMS: atom_id res chain seq x y z
N MET A 1 -8.89 2.24 18.45
CA MET A 1 -7.47 1.95 18.09
C MET A 1 -6.77 3.25 17.73
N LYS A 2 -5.55 3.50 18.21
CA LYS A 2 -4.80 4.71 17.80
C LYS A 2 -3.82 4.28 16.70
N LEU A 3 -4.15 4.51 15.43
CA LEU A 3 -3.23 4.41 14.31
C LEU A 3 -2.63 5.80 14.05
N ASP A 4 -1.31 5.88 13.92
CA ASP A 4 -0.59 7.05 13.43
C ASP A 4 0.10 6.68 12.10
N LEU A 5 0.45 7.67 11.29
CA LEU A 5 1.21 7.46 10.04
C LEU A 5 2.56 6.78 10.28
N GLN A 6 3.17 6.99 11.46
CA GLN A 6 4.42 6.34 11.86
C GLN A 6 4.29 4.83 12.08
N ASP A 7 3.06 4.33 12.28
CA ASP A 7 2.76 2.90 12.46
C ASP A 7 2.61 2.17 11.12
N ILE A 8 2.76 2.88 10.00
CA ILE A 8 2.58 2.37 8.64
C ILE A 8 3.93 2.33 7.92
N THR A 9 4.26 1.19 7.31
CA THR A 9 5.31 1.09 6.30
C THR A 9 4.68 0.98 4.92
N PHE A 10 5.10 1.83 4.01
CA PHE A 10 4.66 1.82 2.61
C PHE A 10 5.49 0.82 1.81
N ILE A 11 4.82 -0.05 1.05
CA ILE A 11 5.45 -1.06 0.21
C ILE A 11 5.14 -0.73 -1.25
N ILE A 12 6.16 -0.55 -2.06
CA ILE A 12 6.02 -0.26 -3.49
C ILE A 12 6.78 -1.33 -4.27
N VAL A 13 6.06 -2.12 -5.06
CA VAL A 13 6.69 -3.04 -6.02
C VAL A 13 6.84 -2.31 -7.35
N THR A 14 8.06 -2.31 -7.90
CA THR A 14 8.35 -1.62 -9.16
C THR A 14 9.06 -2.55 -10.16
N TYR A 15 8.70 -2.46 -11.42
CA TYR A 15 9.35 -3.10 -12.54
C TYR A 15 9.44 -2.14 -13.71
N LYS A 16 10.65 -1.64 -14.00
CA LYS A 16 10.90 -0.64 -15.07
C LYS A 16 10.01 0.61 -14.98
N ALA A 17 9.61 1.01 -13.76
CA ALA A 17 8.66 2.10 -13.53
C ALA A 17 9.34 3.42 -13.09
N LYS A 18 10.60 3.63 -13.44
CA LYS A 18 11.38 4.83 -13.08
C LYS A 18 10.66 6.14 -13.38
N LYS A 19 9.88 6.20 -14.49
CA LYS A 19 9.17 7.42 -14.90
C LYS A 19 8.06 7.87 -13.95
N VAL A 20 7.46 6.95 -13.20
CA VAL A 20 6.25 7.22 -12.39
C VAL A 20 6.50 7.13 -10.89
N ILE A 21 7.46 6.32 -10.44
CA ILE A 21 7.69 6.03 -9.01
C ILE A 21 7.98 7.29 -8.19
N PHE A 22 8.65 8.29 -8.75
CA PHE A 22 8.97 9.54 -8.02
C PHE A 22 7.70 10.34 -7.70
N ASN A 23 6.72 10.37 -8.61
CA ASN A 23 5.44 11.02 -8.36
C ASN A 23 4.65 10.29 -7.26
N CYS A 24 4.66 8.96 -7.29
CA CYS A 24 4.08 8.13 -6.23
C CYS A 24 4.72 8.49 -4.86
N ILE A 25 6.04 8.38 -4.74
CA ILE A 25 6.77 8.66 -3.50
C ILE A 25 6.51 10.09 -3.00
N ASN A 26 6.54 11.09 -3.88
CA ASN A 26 6.32 12.48 -3.52
C ASN A 26 4.88 12.76 -3.03
N SER A 27 3.93 11.90 -3.35
CA SER A 27 2.54 11.99 -2.88
C SER A 27 2.31 11.32 -1.51
N LEU A 28 3.33 10.62 -0.96
CA LEU A 28 3.26 9.98 0.34
C LEU A 28 3.62 10.97 1.47
N PRO A 29 3.21 10.69 2.71
CA PRO A 29 3.61 11.50 3.86
C PRO A 29 5.14 11.54 4.02
N LYS A 30 5.72 12.73 4.19
CA LYS A 30 7.17 12.99 4.10
C LYS A 30 8.07 12.12 5.00
N PHE A 31 7.56 11.67 6.15
CA PHE A 31 8.34 10.91 7.13
C PHE A 31 7.95 9.43 7.17
N SER A 32 7.24 8.96 6.15
CA SER A 32 6.82 7.56 6.06
C SER A 32 8.01 6.64 5.83
N LYS A 33 8.01 5.48 6.47
CA LYS A 33 8.93 4.40 6.11
C LYS A 33 8.49 3.78 4.79
N ILE A 34 9.40 3.69 3.82
CA ILE A 34 9.10 3.16 2.48
C ILE A 34 10.06 2.02 2.17
N ILE A 35 9.52 0.89 1.77
CA ILE A 35 10.29 -0.23 1.22
C ILE A 35 9.89 -0.37 -0.25
N VAL A 36 10.87 -0.26 -1.14
CA VAL A 36 10.69 -0.47 -2.58
C VAL A 36 11.26 -1.83 -2.93
N ILE A 37 10.46 -2.71 -3.53
CA ILE A 37 10.93 -3.96 -4.12
C ILE A 37 11.10 -3.72 -5.61
N GLU A 38 12.35 -3.65 -6.04
CA GLU A 38 12.70 -3.36 -7.42
C GLU A 38 12.97 -4.67 -8.18
N ASN A 39 12.00 -5.07 -9.01
CA ASN A 39 11.93 -6.38 -9.67
C ASN A 39 12.68 -6.45 -11.02
N SER A 40 13.34 -5.39 -11.47
CA SER A 40 14.13 -5.41 -12.71
C SER A 40 15.64 -5.41 -12.48
N GLY A 41 16.08 -5.41 -11.22
CA GLY A 41 17.48 -5.37 -10.85
C GLY A 41 18.16 -4.02 -11.15
N ASP A 42 17.39 -2.93 -11.25
CA ASP A 42 17.88 -1.57 -11.56
C ASP A 42 18.66 -0.97 -10.39
N LYS A 43 19.99 -1.17 -10.41
CA LYS A 43 20.91 -0.63 -9.41
C LYS A 43 21.01 0.90 -9.45
N GLU A 44 20.76 1.51 -10.59
CA GLU A 44 20.81 2.95 -10.73
C GLU A 44 19.58 3.60 -10.07
N LEU A 45 18.40 3.04 -10.31
CA LEU A 45 17.18 3.46 -9.63
C LEU A 45 17.31 3.32 -8.11
N LYS A 46 17.85 2.18 -7.63
CA LYS A 46 18.14 1.98 -6.20
C LYS A 46 19.00 3.10 -5.64
N LYS A 47 20.15 3.36 -6.27
CA LYS A 47 21.08 4.42 -5.84
C LYS A 47 20.41 5.80 -5.84
N GLU A 48 19.63 6.10 -6.85
CA GLU A 48 18.92 7.37 -6.99
C GLU A 48 17.88 7.56 -5.88
N LEU A 49 17.07 6.54 -5.60
CA LEU A 49 16.05 6.59 -4.54
C LEU A 49 16.69 6.74 -3.15
N GLU A 50 17.65 5.90 -2.81
CA GLU A 50 18.29 5.89 -1.49
C GLU A 50 19.18 7.13 -1.25
N SER A 51 19.67 7.77 -2.31
CA SER A 51 20.42 9.04 -2.17
C SER A 51 19.51 10.25 -2.03
N LYS A 52 18.29 10.19 -2.55
CA LYS A 52 17.35 11.32 -2.55
C LYS A 52 16.43 11.33 -1.32
N TYR A 53 16.19 10.16 -0.72
CA TYR A 53 15.22 10.00 0.36
C TYR A 53 15.80 9.14 1.48
N ASP A 54 16.01 9.72 2.67
CA ASP A 54 16.60 9.03 3.83
C ASP A 54 15.68 7.96 4.45
N ASN A 55 14.40 7.98 4.10
CA ASN A 55 13.35 7.10 4.63
C ASN A 55 12.98 5.94 3.69
N ILE A 56 13.74 5.73 2.62
CA ILE A 56 13.52 4.68 1.62
C ILE A 56 14.60 3.60 1.75
N GLU A 57 14.16 2.35 1.75
CA GLU A 57 15.00 1.17 1.57
C GLU A 57 14.61 0.46 0.28
N VAL A 58 15.57 0.22 -0.63
CA VAL A 58 15.33 -0.48 -1.89
C VAL A 58 15.92 -1.89 -1.85
N VAL A 59 15.06 -2.88 -2.03
CA VAL A 59 15.43 -4.29 -2.18
C VAL A 59 15.45 -4.63 -3.66
N LEU A 60 16.63 -4.96 -4.19
CA LEU A 60 16.74 -5.48 -5.55
C LEU A 60 16.28 -6.93 -5.58
N ASN A 61 15.51 -7.28 -6.55
CA ASN A 61 14.97 -8.62 -6.74
C ASN A 61 14.89 -8.96 -8.22
N ASP A 62 14.82 -10.25 -8.53
CA ASP A 62 14.42 -10.72 -9.85
C ASP A 62 12.88 -10.63 -9.98
N ASN A 63 12.38 -10.60 -11.21
CA ASN A 63 10.94 -10.52 -11.43
C ASN A 63 10.24 -11.84 -11.07
N ILE A 64 9.84 -11.96 -9.82
CA ILE A 64 9.10 -13.10 -9.27
C ILE A 64 7.58 -12.87 -9.20
N GLY A 65 7.09 -11.83 -9.88
CA GLY A 65 5.69 -11.43 -9.83
C GLY A 65 5.36 -10.43 -8.72
N MET A 66 4.19 -9.81 -8.83
CA MET A 66 3.76 -8.74 -7.92
C MET A 66 3.41 -9.29 -6.53
N GLY A 67 2.68 -10.41 -6.46
CA GLY A 67 2.25 -11.01 -5.19
C GLY A 67 3.41 -11.41 -4.31
N ALA A 68 4.37 -12.20 -4.85
CA ALA A 68 5.57 -12.62 -4.14
C ALA A 68 6.43 -11.42 -3.69
N SER A 69 6.57 -10.41 -4.54
CA SER A 69 7.34 -9.20 -4.23
C SER A 69 6.68 -8.36 -3.13
N ASN A 70 5.35 -8.22 -3.15
CA ASN A 70 4.62 -7.59 -2.05
C ASN A 70 4.85 -8.35 -0.74
N ASN A 71 4.82 -9.68 -0.75
CA ASN A 71 5.08 -10.51 0.43
C ASN A 71 6.47 -10.27 1.01
N ILE A 72 7.50 -10.12 0.16
CA ILE A 72 8.86 -9.75 0.61
C ILE A 72 8.83 -8.42 1.37
N GLY A 73 8.22 -7.38 0.79
CA GLY A 73 8.12 -6.06 1.40
C GLY A 73 7.36 -6.09 2.73
N ILE A 74 6.22 -6.80 2.77
CA ILE A 74 5.37 -6.91 3.96
C ILE A 74 6.09 -7.66 5.10
N LYS A 75 6.76 -8.77 4.79
CA LYS A 75 7.56 -9.54 5.77
C LYS A 75 8.72 -8.71 6.32
N LYS A 76 9.36 -7.88 5.50
CA LYS A 76 10.45 -6.99 5.89
C LYS A 76 10.01 -5.83 6.78
N ALA A 77 8.79 -5.33 6.60
CA ALA A 77 8.23 -4.23 7.38
C ALA A 77 8.08 -4.63 8.86
N LYS A 78 8.64 -3.79 9.76
CA LYS A 78 8.57 -4.00 11.22
C LYS A 78 7.29 -3.46 11.85
N THR A 79 6.52 -2.65 11.12
CA THR A 79 5.27 -2.07 11.60
C THR A 79 4.12 -3.09 11.54
N GLN A 80 3.10 -2.89 12.37
CA GLN A 80 1.87 -3.70 12.34
C GLN A 80 1.09 -3.47 11.05
N TYR A 81 1.07 -2.23 10.57
CA TYR A 81 0.34 -1.85 9.38
C TYR A 81 1.30 -1.64 8.21
N VAL A 82 0.92 -2.13 7.05
CA VAL A 82 1.62 -1.87 5.80
C VAL A 82 0.65 -1.33 4.77
N PHE A 83 1.13 -0.40 3.95
CA PHE A 83 0.35 0.18 2.86
C PHE A 83 0.98 -0.24 1.54
N VAL A 84 0.36 -1.20 0.85
CA VAL A 84 0.81 -1.69 -0.46
C VAL A 84 0.30 -0.74 -1.53
N ILE A 85 1.19 -0.31 -2.44
CA ILE A 85 0.88 0.69 -3.46
C ILE A 85 1.57 0.32 -4.78
N ASN A 86 0.86 0.48 -5.89
CA ASN A 86 1.48 0.45 -7.21
C ASN A 86 2.31 1.73 -7.47
N PRO A 87 3.41 1.64 -8.24
CA PRO A 87 4.35 2.75 -8.43
C PRO A 87 3.79 3.93 -9.24
N ASP A 88 2.65 3.78 -9.89
CA ASP A 88 1.96 4.78 -10.71
C ASP A 88 0.76 5.46 -10.01
N VAL A 89 0.49 5.08 -8.76
CA VAL A 89 -0.57 5.69 -7.94
C VAL A 89 -0.06 6.98 -7.31
N THR A 90 -0.89 8.02 -7.31
CA THR A 90 -0.66 9.27 -6.59
C THR A 90 -1.83 9.60 -5.67
N PHE A 91 -1.54 10.20 -4.53
CA PHE A 91 -2.53 10.52 -3.51
C PHE A 91 -2.70 12.03 -3.35
N LYS A 92 -3.92 12.46 -3.01
CA LYS A 92 -4.17 13.84 -2.58
C LYS A 92 -3.67 14.04 -1.14
N ASP A 93 -3.25 15.24 -0.80
CA ASP A 93 -2.69 15.60 0.51
C ASP A 93 -3.56 15.18 1.69
N SER A 94 -4.89 15.23 1.54
CA SER A 94 -5.83 14.87 2.60
C SER A 94 -6.08 13.37 2.75
N THR A 95 -5.62 12.52 1.80
CA THR A 95 -5.98 11.09 1.76
C THR A 95 -5.54 10.37 3.03
N PHE A 96 -4.30 10.51 3.43
CA PHE A 96 -3.76 9.79 4.58
C PHE A 96 -4.31 10.29 5.92
N LEU A 97 -4.56 11.60 6.04
CA LEU A 97 -5.23 12.14 7.22
C LEU A 97 -6.65 11.58 7.37
N ARG A 98 -7.39 11.50 6.29
CA ARG A 98 -8.73 10.90 6.27
C ARG A 98 -8.66 9.41 6.58
N LEU A 99 -7.74 8.68 5.98
CA LEU A 99 -7.54 7.25 6.23
C LEU A 99 -7.29 6.96 7.71
N VAL A 100 -6.34 7.67 8.33
CA VAL A 100 -6.02 7.52 9.77
C VAL A 100 -7.23 7.85 10.63
N ASN A 101 -7.95 8.92 10.33
CA ASN A 101 -9.16 9.28 11.08
C ASN A 101 -10.29 8.26 10.90
N THR A 102 -10.45 7.69 9.71
CA THR A 102 -11.42 6.63 9.43
C THR A 102 -11.11 5.38 10.24
N VAL A 103 -9.85 4.94 10.23
CA VAL A 103 -9.39 3.75 10.98
C VAL A 103 -9.60 3.89 12.49
N LYS A 104 -9.48 5.08 13.05
CA LYS A 104 -9.75 5.33 14.48
C LYS A 104 -11.19 5.01 14.89
N ASN A 105 -12.12 5.07 13.95
CA ASN A 105 -13.54 4.82 14.16
C ASN A 105 -13.99 3.41 13.75
N ILE A 106 -13.04 2.54 13.38
CA ILE A 106 -13.29 1.15 13.04
C ILE A 106 -12.72 0.27 14.15
N ASP A 107 -13.53 -0.62 14.70
CA ASP A 107 -13.11 -1.51 15.78
C ASP A 107 -12.09 -2.53 15.27
N GLU A 108 -12.31 -3.05 14.07
CA GLU A 108 -11.51 -4.13 13.49
C GLU A 108 -11.51 -4.08 11.96
N PHE A 109 -10.34 -4.31 11.34
CA PHE A 109 -10.23 -4.49 9.89
C PHE A 109 -9.04 -5.38 9.51
N SER A 110 -9.13 -6.04 8.36
CA SER A 110 -8.02 -6.76 7.73
C SER A 110 -7.36 -5.92 6.64
N ILE A 111 -8.17 -5.36 5.73
CA ILE A 111 -7.70 -4.50 4.63
C ILE A 111 -8.65 -3.31 4.49
N ILE A 112 -8.08 -2.13 4.25
CA ILE A 112 -8.81 -0.91 3.88
C ILE A 112 -8.14 -0.29 2.66
N SER A 113 -8.94 0.18 1.71
CA SER A 113 -8.46 0.95 0.55
C SER A 113 -9.14 2.31 0.49
N PRO A 114 -8.42 3.39 0.17
CA PRO A 114 -9.04 4.62 -0.28
C PRO A 114 -9.86 4.37 -1.55
N ILE A 115 -10.99 5.03 -1.68
CA ILE A 115 -11.83 4.93 -2.88
C ILE A 115 -11.20 5.76 -4.00
N ASN A 116 -11.14 5.19 -5.21
CA ASN A 116 -10.76 5.92 -6.42
C ASN A 116 -11.74 7.07 -6.68
N GLU A 117 -11.23 8.20 -7.15
CA GLU A 117 -12.07 9.35 -7.51
C GLU A 117 -12.87 9.13 -8.79
N ASP A 118 -12.38 8.29 -9.68
CA ASP A 118 -13.11 7.93 -10.90
C ASP A 118 -14.28 7.00 -10.56
N LYS A 119 -15.47 7.56 -10.54
CA LYS A 119 -16.70 6.82 -10.24
C LYS A 119 -17.09 5.83 -11.33
N LEU A 120 -16.55 5.95 -12.53
CA LEU A 120 -16.81 5.02 -13.65
C LEU A 120 -15.99 3.73 -13.48
N PHE A 121 -14.85 3.81 -12.77
CA PHE A 121 -13.97 2.67 -12.51
C PHE A 121 -13.71 2.56 -11.01
N PRO A 122 -14.71 2.11 -10.22
CA PRO A 122 -14.52 1.92 -8.79
C PRO A 122 -13.49 0.82 -8.54
N ASN A 123 -12.60 1.04 -7.57
CA ASN A 123 -11.55 0.08 -7.17
C ASN A 123 -12.05 -1.00 -6.20
N TYR A 124 -13.33 -1.29 -6.22
CA TYR A 124 -13.94 -2.30 -5.36
C TYR A 124 -15.17 -2.93 -6.03
N GLN A 125 -15.54 -4.11 -5.54
CA GLN A 125 -16.78 -4.79 -5.96
C GLN A 125 -17.66 -5.08 -4.75
N VAL A 126 -18.96 -4.86 -4.90
CA VAL A 126 -19.99 -5.16 -3.91
C VAL A 126 -20.97 -6.15 -4.51
N LYS A 127 -21.00 -7.39 -4.03
CA LYS A 127 -21.94 -8.43 -4.46
C LYS A 127 -23.22 -8.43 -3.63
N LYS A 128 -23.11 -7.99 -2.35
CA LYS A 128 -24.24 -7.87 -1.44
C LYS A 128 -24.45 -6.41 -1.07
N LYS A 129 -25.72 -6.00 -0.87
CA LYS A 129 -26.04 -4.67 -0.39
C LYS A 129 -25.70 -4.60 1.09
N TYR A 130 -24.53 -4.05 1.44
CA TYR A 130 -24.18 -3.75 2.82
C TYR A 130 -24.86 -2.45 3.24
N ILE A 131 -25.57 -2.49 4.38
CA ILE A 131 -26.12 -1.28 5.00
C ILE A 131 -24.99 -0.67 5.82
N ASN A 132 -24.45 0.44 5.34
CA ASN A 132 -23.42 1.16 6.05
C ASN A 132 -24.03 2.08 7.10
N LYS A 133 -23.54 2.01 8.33
CA LYS A 133 -23.93 2.94 9.41
C LYS A 133 -23.17 4.26 9.33
N ASN A 134 -22.21 4.40 8.41
CA ASN A 134 -21.30 5.53 8.35
C ASN A 134 -21.04 5.88 6.87
N ASP A 135 -21.49 7.04 6.39
CA ASP A 135 -21.44 7.46 4.98
C ASP A 135 -20.04 7.48 4.33
N ASN A 136 -18.97 7.28 5.15
CA ASN A 136 -17.59 7.34 4.70
C ASN A 136 -16.90 5.97 4.61
N ILE A 137 -17.55 4.86 4.97
CA ILE A 137 -16.96 3.52 5.00
C ILE A 137 -17.93 2.55 4.34
N ILE A 138 -17.43 1.77 3.39
CA ILE A 138 -18.19 0.73 2.69
C ILE A 138 -17.49 -0.60 2.92
N GLU A 139 -18.21 -1.60 3.40
CA GLU A 139 -17.74 -2.97 3.42
C GLU A 139 -17.95 -3.58 2.03
N VAL A 140 -16.92 -4.24 1.49
CA VAL A 140 -16.88 -4.71 0.11
C VAL A 140 -16.41 -6.16 0.03
N ASP A 141 -16.77 -6.86 -1.05
CA ASP A 141 -16.35 -8.26 -1.27
C ASP A 141 -14.93 -8.35 -1.82
N SER A 142 -14.48 -7.36 -2.58
CA SER A 142 -13.12 -7.31 -3.11
C SER A 142 -12.63 -5.88 -3.33
N ILE A 143 -11.33 -5.71 -3.28
CA ILE A 143 -10.61 -4.45 -3.49
C ILE A 143 -9.54 -4.69 -4.55
N ASP A 144 -9.36 -3.73 -5.48
CA ASP A 144 -8.26 -3.76 -6.42
C ASP A 144 -6.92 -3.53 -5.72
N GLY A 145 -5.91 -4.32 -6.11
CA GLY A 145 -4.66 -4.46 -5.38
C GLY A 145 -3.67 -3.29 -5.48
N TYR A 146 -4.06 -2.15 -6.06
CA TYR A 146 -3.11 -1.06 -6.31
C TYR A 146 -2.90 -0.11 -5.12
N SER A 147 -3.77 -0.17 -4.09
CA SER A 147 -3.69 0.72 -2.91
C SER A 147 -4.41 0.09 -1.72
N MET A 148 -3.68 -0.53 -0.80
CA MET A 148 -4.26 -1.29 0.31
C MET A 148 -3.51 -1.08 1.62
N LEU A 149 -4.21 -0.62 2.66
CA LEU A 149 -3.75 -0.67 4.05
C LEU A 149 -4.08 -2.04 4.63
N ILE A 150 -3.07 -2.79 5.00
CA ILE A 150 -3.18 -4.17 5.52
C ILE A 150 -2.81 -4.18 7.01
N ASN A 151 -3.67 -4.75 7.84
CA ASN A 151 -3.36 -5.08 9.23
C ASN A 151 -2.75 -6.48 9.30
N LYS A 152 -1.43 -6.57 9.44
CA LYS A 152 -0.68 -7.82 9.41
C LYS A 152 -1.16 -8.84 10.45
N TYR A 153 -1.62 -8.40 11.62
CA TYR A 153 -2.08 -9.29 12.70
C TYR A 153 -3.37 -10.07 12.37
N LYS A 154 -4.06 -9.70 11.28
CA LYS A 154 -5.24 -10.42 10.82
C LYS A 154 -4.94 -11.58 9.88
N PHE A 155 -3.67 -11.77 9.50
CA PHE A 155 -3.22 -12.81 8.59
C PHE A 155 -2.43 -13.89 9.36
N LYS A 156 -3.03 -15.06 9.57
CA LYS A 156 -2.49 -16.13 10.44
C LYS A 156 -1.24 -16.82 9.90
N ASN A 157 -1.03 -16.82 8.58
CA ASN A 157 0.00 -17.65 7.92
C ASN A 157 1.13 -16.84 7.26
N GLU A 158 1.21 -15.54 7.52
CA GLU A 158 2.20 -14.63 6.91
C GLU A 158 2.23 -14.62 5.36
N ASN A 159 1.28 -15.28 4.70
CA ASN A 159 1.09 -15.23 3.26
C ASN A 159 -0.07 -14.27 2.97
N TYR A 160 0.28 -13.05 2.59
CA TYR A 160 -0.68 -11.96 2.35
C TYR A 160 -1.24 -12.02 0.92
N PHE A 161 -0.39 -12.38 -0.04
CA PHE A 161 -0.74 -12.55 -1.44
C PHE A 161 -0.40 -13.98 -1.90
N ASP A 162 -1.20 -14.51 -2.81
CA ASP A 162 -0.86 -15.76 -3.50
C ASP A 162 0.35 -15.52 -4.41
N GLU A 163 1.38 -16.34 -4.27
CA GLU A 163 2.64 -16.21 -5.01
C GLU A 163 2.62 -16.93 -6.37
N ASN A 164 1.52 -17.64 -6.69
CA ASN A 164 1.35 -18.37 -7.95
C ASN A 164 0.74 -17.53 -9.08
N PHE A 165 0.48 -16.24 -8.84
CA PHE A 165 -0.05 -15.29 -9.83
C PHE A 165 0.99 -14.26 -10.25
#